data_5582727bb4b84a670b0c0475030243ea
#
_entry.id   5582727bb4b84a670b0c0475030243ea
#
_cell.length_a   1.000
_cell.length_b   1.000
_cell.length_c   1.000
_cell.angle_alpha   90.00
_cell.angle_beta   90.00
_cell.angle_gamma   90.00
#
_symmetry.space_group_name_H-M   'P 1'
#
loop_
_entity.id
_entity.type
_entity.pdbx_description
1 polymer ?
#
loop_
_entity_poly.entity_id
_entity_poly.type
_entity_poly.pdbx_seq_one_letter_code
_entity_poly.pdbx_strand_id
1 'polypeptide(L)'
;MGFFKKLKEKVTSPKVTVVLKLNKNSYVLGENLEGTLSVSAEEEIDATEVRAELRCEERRKTMKYETETRTLPGGRTESRPVWKEVWETATIFSANPQGSGPIHLSTGYKGEFPFSTAIPAGGQPSYSSMDRSVTWEIKGVIGVKGRPDITSSTFPIQVAMAPTAPAVITEKIVEREVVMIPCQYCGTLFPQTTTSCPKCGAQRKT
;
A
#
# COMPACT_ATOMS: atom_id res chain seq x y z
N MET A 1 34.95 21.23 32.39
CA MET A 1 33.57 21.57 31.93
C MET A 1 33.08 20.82 30.67
N GLY A 2 33.83 19.88 30.07
CA GLY A 2 33.47 19.24 28.80
C GLY A 2 32.56 18.01 28.88
N PHE A 3 32.61 17.25 29.96
CA PHE A 3 31.92 15.94 30.04
C PHE A 3 30.40 16.06 30.19
N PHE A 4 29.92 16.96 31.03
CA PHE A 4 28.49 17.20 31.22
C PHE A 4 27.81 17.89 30.01
N LYS A 5 28.56 18.69 29.21
CA LYS A 5 28.07 19.27 27.96
C LYS A 5 27.85 18.20 26.90
N LYS A 6 28.80 17.26 26.73
CA LYS A 6 28.67 16.10 25.83
C LYS A 6 27.54 15.12 26.23
N LEU A 7 27.27 14.97 27.54
CA LEU A 7 26.14 14.12 27.99
C LEU A 7 24.79 14.78 27.70
N LYS A 8 24.66 16.11 27.88
CA LYS A 8 23.45 16.85 27.54
C LYS A 8 23.17 16.84 26.02
N GLU A 9 24.18 16.97 25.19
CA GLU A 9 24.07 16.91 23.72
C GLU A 9 23.55 15.55 23.23
N LYS A 10 23.87 14.45 23.93
CA LYS A 10 23.37 13.11 23.59
C LYS A 10 21.90 12.87 23.92
N VAL A 11 21.29 13.68 24.77
CA VAL A 11 19.91 13.48 25.28
C VAL A 11 18.92 14.47 24.64
N THR A 12 19.40 15.60 24.10
CA THR A 12 18.56 16.60 23.46
C THR A 12 18.49 16.40 21.95
N SER A 13 17.27 16.44 21.41
CA SER A 13 17.09 16.46 19.95
C SER A 13 17.76 17.71 19.38
N PRO A 14 18.49 17.57 18.25
CA PRO A 14 19.09 18.71 17.58
C PRO A 14 18.05 19.73 17.13
N LYS A 15 18.44 21.01 17.10
CA LYS A 15 17.60 22.10 16.57
C LYS A 15 17.64 22.11 15.04
N VAL A 16 17.13 21.04 14.45
CA VAL A 16 17.02 20.87 13.02
C VAL A 16 15.61 20.42 12.71
N THR A 17 15.02 21.00 11.68
CA THR A 17 13.67 20.68 11.23
C THR A 17 13.74 20.03 9.86
N VAL A 18 12.99 18.94 9.68
CA VAL A 18 12.74 18.29 8.40
C VAL A 18 11.27 18.39 8.07
N VAL A 19 10.96 18.82 6.85
CA VAL A 19 9.60 18.90 6.32
C VAL A 19 9.52 18.06 5.08
N LEU A 20 8.61 17.09 5.09
CA LEU A 20 8.31 16.26 3.92
C LEU A 20 7.27 16.96 3.04
N LYS A 21 7.54 17.04 1.74
CA LYS A 21 6.59 17.48 0.71
C LYS A 21 6.41 16.37 -0.30
N LEU A 22 5.18 15.98 -0.56
CA LEU A 22 4.80 15.02 -1.60
C LEU A 22 4.14 15.74 -2.77
N ASN A 23 4.32 15.24 -3.97
CA ASN A 23 3.66 15.76 -5.17
C ASN A 23 2.15 15.49 -5.15
N LYS A 24 1.74 14.41 -4.50
CA LYS A 24 0.34 14.01 -4.29
C LYS A 24 0.22 13.12 -3.06
N ASN A 25 -1.00 12.84 -2.62
CA ASN A 25 -1.30 12.00 -1.46
C ASN A 25 -2.05 10.70 -1.82
N SER A 26 -2.29 10.47 -3.12
CA SER A 26 -2.96 9.27 -3.62
C SER A 26 -2.15 8.64 -4.75
N TYR A 27 -1.93 7.33 -4.67
CA TYR A 27 -1.10 6.53 -5.55
C TYR A 27 -1.80 5.24 -5.92
N VAL A 28 -1.27 4.52 -6.91
CA VAL A 28 -1.69 3.15 -7.23
C VAL A 28 -0.52 2.19 -7.00
N LEU A 29 -0.83 0.91 -6.75
CA LEU A 29 0.18 -0.14 -6.66
C LEU A 29 1.01 -0.20 -7.95
N GLY A 30 2.33 -0.29 -7.81
CA GLY A 30 3.29 -0.24 -8.93
C GLY A 30 3.73 1.16 -9.34
N GLU A 31 3.14 2.22 -8.78
CA GLU A 31 3.50 3.60 -9.10
C GLU A 31 4.74 4.08 -8.31
N ASN A 32 5.48 5.02 -8.88
CA ASN A 32 6.55 5.71 -8.18
C ASN A 32 5.98 6.82 -7.28
N LEU A 33 6.41 6.81 -6.02
CA LEU A 33 6.20 7.88 -5.06
C LEU A 33 7.41 8.79 -5.08
N GLU A 34 7.19 10.08 -5.33
CA GLU A 34 8.21 11.10 -5.39
C GLU A 34 7.90 12.23 -4.41
N GLY A 35 8.93 12.78 -3.85
CA GLY A 35 8.81 13.89 -2.91
C GLY A 35 10.13 14.60 -2.66
N THR A 36 10.08 15.58 -1.77
CA THR A 36 11.22 16.40 -1.38
C THR A 36 11.26 16.55 0.14
N LEU A 37 12.43 16.39 0.72
CA LEU A 37 12.72 16.67 2.12
C LEU A 37 13.36 18.05 2.22
N SER A 38 12.65 19.04 2.77
CA SER A 38 13.18 20.35 3.06
C SER A 38 13.78 20.34 4.47
N VAL A 39 15.06 20.63 4.57
CA VAL A 39 15.83 20.62 5.83
C VAL A 39 16.24 22.03 6.18
N SER A 40 16.04 22.43 7.43
CA SER A 40 16.59 23.67 8.00
C SER A 40 17.27 23.40 9.32
N ALA A 41 18.51 23.89 9.49
CA ALA A 41 19.31 23.70 10.68
C ALA A 41 19.56 25.03 11.40
N GLU A 42 19.20 25.10 12.69
CA GLU A 42 19.53 26.20 13.60
C GLU A 42 20.77 25.89 14.44
N GLU A 43 21.23 24.65 14.38
CA GLU A 43 22.39 24.12 15.09
C GLU A 43 23.26 23.37 14.10
N GLU A 44 24.59 23.47 14.27
CA GLU A 44 25.56 22.73 13.48
C GLU A 44 25.55 21.24 13.85
N ILE A 45 25.32 20.36 12.85
CA ILE A 45 25.31 18.91 13.04
C ILE A 45 25.89 18.17 11.82
N ASP A 46 26.48 17.00 12.12
CA ASP A 46 26.85 16.02 11.10
C ASP A 46 25.74 14.98 10.96
N ALA A 47 24.95 15.11 9.90
CA ALA A 47 23.95 14.12 9.54
C ALA A 47 24.61 12.92 8.85
N THR A 48 24.22 11.72 9.21
CA THR A 48 24.69 10.49 8.57
C THR A 48 23.93 10.20 7.28
N GLU A 49 22.70 10.65 7.20
CA GLU A 49 21.83 10.51 6.03
C GLU A 49 20.59 11.41 6.17
N VAL A 50 20.00 11.73 5.02
CA VAL A 50 18.68 12.33 4.91
C VAL A 50 17.85 11.37 4.07
N ARG A 51 16.77 10.78 4.65
CA ARG A 51 15.95 9.77 4.00
C ARG A 51 14.48 9.99 4.24
N ALA A 52 13.64 9.44 3.41
CA ALA A 52 12.24 9.21 3.74
C ALA A 52 12.06 7.77 4.25
N GLU A 53 11.07 7.52 5.08
CA GLU A 53 10.66 6.18 5.51
C GLU A 53 9.20 5.97 5.09
N LEU A 54 9.00 5.09 4.11
CA LEU A 54 7.69 4.63 3.67
C LEU A 54 7.38 3.30 4.36
N ARG A 55 6.21 3.20 5.00
CA ARG A 55 5.75 1.97 5.65
C ARG A 55 4.32 1.65 5.24
N CYS A 56 4.06 0.36 5.12
CA CYS A 56 2.71 -0.18 5.05
C CYS A 56 2.48 -1.09 6.25
N GLU A 57 1.47 -0.78 7.03
CA GLU A 57 1.11 -1.54 8.22
C GLU A 57 -0.27 -2.14 8.08
N GLU A 58 -0.37 -3.42 8.41
CA GLU A 58 -1.64 -4.12 8.58
C GLU A 58 -1.96 -4.19 10.07
N ARG A 59 -3.18 -3.81 10.42
CA ARG A 59 -3.76 -4.05 11.74
C ARG A 59 -4.96 -4.97 11.61
N ARG A 60 -5.02 -6.00 12.43
CA ARG A 60 -6.16 -6.91 12.47
C ARG A 60 -6.54 -7.26 13.92
N LYS A 61 -7.80 -7.47 14.14
CA LYS A 61 -8.30 -8.04 15.38
C LYS A 61 -8.05 -9.54 15.42
N THR A 62 -7.51 -10.01 16.52
CA THR A 62 -7.32 -11.42 16.81
C THR A 62 -7.82 -11.74 18.19
N MET A 63 -8.20 -13.01 18.42
CA MET A 63 -8.56 -13.49 19.75
C MET A 63 -7.31 -14.05 20.40
N LYS A 64 -6.87 -13.46 21.52
CA LYS A 64 -5.80 -14.02 22.35
C LYS A 64 -6.34 -14.66 23.60
N TYR A 65 -5.75 -15.80 23.92
CA TYR A 65 -6.02 -16.49 25.16
C TYR A 65 -5.12 -15.93 26.27
N GLU A 66 -5.73 -15.38 27.29
CA GLU A 66 -5.01 -14.84 28.46
C GLU A 66 -5.57 -15.46 29.74
N THR A 67 -4.71 -15.57 30.75
CA THR A 67 -5.13 -15.98 32.11
C THR A 67 -5.38 -14.71 32.92
N GLU A 68 -6.65 -14.46 33.25
CA GLU A 68 -7.02 -13.39 34.15
C GLU A 68 -6.98 -13.85 35.60
N THR A 69 -6.15 -13.22 36.43
CA THR A 69 -6.05 -13.52 37.86
C THR A 69 -6.83 -12.47 38.63
N ARG A 70 -7.82 -12.92 39.39
CA ARG A 70 -8.64 -12.07 40.26
C ARG A 70 -8.38 -12.41 41.70
N THR A 71 -8.10 -11.40 42.52
CA THR A 71 -8.00 -11.56 43.98
C THR A 71 -9.40 -11.45 44.60
N LEU A 72 -9.83 -12.48 45.26
CA LEU A 72 -11.11 -12.55 45.98
C LEU A 72 -10.97 -11.91 47.39
N PRO A 73 -12.09 -11.48 48.01
CA PRO A 73 -12.09 -11.09 49.41
C PRO A 73 -11.49 -12.18 50.28
N GLY A 74 -10.50 -11.85 51.12
CA GLY A 74 -9.72 -12.82 51.92
C GLY A 74 -8.36 -13.20 51.36
N GLY A 75 -7.89 -12.53 50.26
CA GLY A 75 -6.53 -12.69 49.71
C GLY A 75 -6.35 -13.93 48.85
N ARG A 76 -7.40 -14.68 48.54
CA ARG A 76 -7.36 -15.87 47.69
C ARG A 76 -7.33 -15.41 46.22
N THR A 77 -6.40 -15.93 45.42
CA THR A 77 -6.32 -15.68 43.99
C THR A 77 -6.97 -16.80 43.20
N GLU A 78 -7.83 -16.44 42.26
CA GLU A 78 -8.42 -17.34 41.29
C GLU A 78 -7.97 -16.94 39.89
N SER A 79 -7.47 -17.90 39.11
CA SER A 79 -7.04 -17.70 37.76
C SER A 79 -7.99 -18.39 36.80
N ARG A 80 -8.54 -17.66 35.85
CA ARG A 80 -9.42 -18.24 34.84
C ARG A 80 -8.93 -17.86 33.43
N PRO A 81 -9.06 -18.78 32.48
CA PRO A 81 -8.76 -18.49 31.10
C PRO A 81 -9.86 -17.59 30.49
N VAL A 82 -9.45 -16.55 29.76
CA VAL A 82 -10.34 -15.65 29.04
C VAL A 82 -9.82 -15.39 27.63
N TRP A 83 -10.72 -15.32 26.68
CA TRP A 83 -10.43 -14.86 25.34
C TRP A 83 -10.62 -13.36 25.28
N LYS A 84 -9.58 -12.64 24.83
CA LYS A 84 -9.66 -11.18 24.64
C LYS A 84 -9.42 -10.83 23.18
N GLU A 85 -10.23 -9.92 22.65
CA GLU A 85 -9.93 -9.26 21.38
C GLU A 85 -8.73 -8.33 21.57
N VAL A 86 -7.72 -8.52 20.74
CA VAL A 86 -6.55 -7.65 20.69
C VAL A 86 -6.28 -7.24 19.25
N TRP A 87 -5.77 -6.00 19.08
CA TRP A 87 -5.29 -5.56 17.79
C TRP A 87 -3.83 -5.96 17.62
N GLU A 88 -3.54 -6.69 16.57
CA GLU A 88 -2.17 -6.98 16.15
C GLU A 88 -1.79 -6.09 14.99
N THR A 89 -0.56 -5.56 15.04
CA THR A 89 0.00 -4.71 13.98
C THR A 89 1.21 -5.41 13.38
N ALA A 90 1.28 -5.49 12.07
CA ALA A 90 2.40 -6.03 11.33
C ALA A 90 2.82 -5.06 10.22
N THR A 91 4.12 -4.76 10.13
CA THR A 91 4.67 -4.05 8.98
C THR A 91 4.79 -5.03 7.82
N ILE A 92 4.02 -4.81 6.76
CA ILE A 92 3.97 -5.69 5.57
C ILE A 92 4.85 -5.17 4.43
N PHE A 93 5.24 -3.89 4.47
CA PHE A 93 6.21 -3.30 3.56
C PHE A 93 6.94 -2.14 4.22
N SER A 94 8.23 -1.97 3.90
CA SER A 94 9.05 -0.84 4.33
C SER A 94 10.07 -0.50 3.26
N ALA A 95 10.26 0.79 2.98
CA ALA A 95 11.29 1.31 2.11
C ALA A 95 11.86 2.61 2.68
N ASN A 96 13.17 2.80 2.52
CA ASN A 96 13.90 3.95 3.05
C ASN A 96 14.65 4.66 1.91
N PRO A 97 13.95 5.36 0.99
CA PRO A 97 14.62 6.07 -0.09
C PRO A 97 15.49 7.21 0.45
N GLN A 98 16.73 7.23 0.03
CA GLN A 98 17.69 8.26 0.40
C GLN A 98 17.52 9.52 -0.45
N GLY A 99 17.48 10.68 0.22
CA GLY A 99 17.63 11.99 -0.41
C GLY A 99 19.08 12.45 -0.43
N SER A 100 19.85 12.09 0.62
CA SER A 100 21.30 12.36 0.70
C SER A 100 22.00 11.37 1.62
N GLY A 101 23.27 11.09 1.33
CA GLY A 101 24.20 10.44 2.25
C GLY A 101 24.68 11.38 3.36
N PRO A 102 25.87 11.10 3.95
CA PRO A 102 26.43 11.94 5.00
C PRO A 102 26.62 13.39 4.54
N ILE A 103 26.15 14.33 5.36
CA ILE A 103 26.21 15.76 5.06
C ILE A 103 26.41 16.57 6.34
N HIS A 104 27.24 17.60 6.25
CA HIS A 104 27.45 18.58 7.29
C HIS A 104 26.41 19.71 7.14
N LEU A 105 25.61 19.94 8.18
CA LEU A 105 24.60 20.99 8.23
C LEU A 105 25.11 22.09 9.15
N SER A 106 25.53 23.23 8.59
CA SER A 106 25.95 24.40 9.33
C SER A 106 24.75 25.15 9.90
N THR A 107 24.95 25.98 10.93
CA THR A 107 23.92 26.86 11.46
C THR A 107 23.35 27.78 10.37
N GLY A 108 22.02 27.80 10.22
CA GLY A 108 21.32 28.56 9.18
C GLY A 108 21.22 27.82 7.82
N TYR A 109 21.70 26.58 7.73
CA TYR A 109 21.56 25.77 6.54
C TYR A 109 20.10 25.59 6.13
N LYS A 110 19.83 25.68 4.82
CA LYS A 110 18.55 25.32 4.19
C LYS A 110 18.84 24.58 2.91
N GLY A 111 18.23 23.39 2.76
CA GLY A 111 18.43 22.56 1.59
C GLY A 111 17.20 21.70 1.29
N GLU A 112 17.12 21.25 0.06
CA GLU A 112 16.06 20.36 -0.43
C GLU A 112 16.69 19.10 -1.00
N PHE A 113 16.15 17.96 -0.60
CA PHE A 113 16.62 16.64 -0.97
C PHE A 113 15.48 15.87 -1.64
N PRO A 114 15.50 15.74 -2.96
CA PRO A 114 14.51 14.93 -3.67
C PRO A 114 14.74 13.45 -3.38
N PHE A 115 13.67 12.69 -3.36
CA PHE A 115 13.69 11.24 -3.24
C PHE A 115 12.62 10.60 -4.10
N SER A 116 12.82 9.36 -4.48
CA SER A 116 11.86 8.54 -5.21
C SER A 116 11.90 7.10 -4.72
N THR A 117 10.75 6.45 -4.67
CA THR A 117 10.64 5.02 -4.35
C THR A 117 9.43 4.42 -5.05
N ALA A 118 9.53 3.14 -5.45
CA ALA A 118 8.40 2.43 -6.03
C ALA A 118 7.48 1.86 -4.95
N ILE A 119 6.19 2.06 -5.09
CA ILE A 119 5.18 1.30 -4.35
C ILE A 119 5.10 -0.09 -5.00
N PRO A 120 5.23 -1.19 -4.23
CA PRO A 120 5.27 -2.52 -4.83
C PRO A 120 3.95 -2.86 -5.55
N ALA A 121 4.04 -3.34 -6.78
CA ALA A 121 2.86 -3.74 -7.57
C ALA A 121 2.07 -4.89 -6.93
N GLY A 122 2.76 -5.80 -6.23
CA GLY A 122 2.15 -6.89 -5.46
C GLY A 122 1.77 -6.53 -4.02
N GLY A 123 1.81 -5.23 -3.65
CA GLY A 123 1.46 -4.75 -2.32
C GLY A 123 -0.05 -4.84 -2.04
N GLN A 124 -0.42 -4.42 -0.83
CA GLN A 124 -1.83 -4.32 -0.44
C GLN A 124 -2.31 -2.87 -0.56
N PRO A 125 -3.48 -2.61 -1.13
CA PRO A 125 -4.06 -1.27 -1.17
C PRO A 125 -4.46 -0.80 0.24
N SER A 126 -4.60 0.51 0.41
CA SER A 126 -5.18 1.10 1.62
C SER A 126 -6.59 0.57 1.82
N TYR A 127 -6.88 0.10 3.03
CA TYR A 127 -8.13 -0.54 3.35
C TYR A 127 -8.50 -0.32 4.82
N SER A 128 -9.80 -0.18 5.12
CA SER A 128 -10.29 -0.07 6.49
C SER A 128 -11.62 -0.78 6.66
N SER A 129 -11.70 -1.67 7.65
CA SER A 129 -12.93 -2.32 8.11
C SER A 129 -12.96 -2.39 9.65
N MET A 130 -13.99 -3.02 10.21
CA MET A 130 -14.17 -3.15 11.66
C MET A 130 -13.13 -4.03 12.34
N ASP A 131 -12.50 -4.94 11.62
CA ASP A 131 -11.59 -5.98 12.12
C ASP A 131 -10.21 -6.00 11.46
N ARG A 132 -10.04 -5.21 10.38
CA ARG A 132 -8.78 -5.14 9.63
C ARG A 132 -8.60 -3.77 8.99
N SER A 133 -7.37 -3.26 9.02
CA SER A 133 -6.99 -2.07 8.25
C SER A 133 -5.58 -2.22 7.68
N VAL A 134 -5.36 -1.62 6.51
CA VAL A 134 -4.05 -1.47 5.85
C VAL A 134 -3.82 0.01 5.64
N THR A 135 -2.75 0.53 6.24
CA THR A 135 -2.39 1.94 6.18
C THR A 135 -0.99 2.11 5.61
N TRP A 136 -0.85 3.11 4.75
CA TRP A 136 0.44 3.53 4.21
C TRP A 136 0.80 4.88 4.78
N GLU A 137 2.01 4.99 5.29
CA GLU A 137 2.52 6.19 5.95
C GLU A 137 3.93 6.49 5.49
N ILE A 138 4.25 7.78 5.40
CA ILE A 138 5.59 8.24 5.05
C ILE A 138 6.01 9.40 5.95
N LYS A 139 7.28 9.43 6.31
CA LYS A 139 7.92 10.53 7.07
C LYS A 139 9.33 10.80 6.57
N GLY A 140 9.82 12.00 6.79
CA GLY A 140 11.21 12.36 6.58
C GLY A 140 12.03 12.09 7.85
N VAL A 141 13.27 11.65 7.66
CA VAL A 141 14.20 11.33 8.76
C VAL A 141 15.58 11.85 8.42
N ILE A 142 16.23 12.47 9.41
CA ILE A 142 17.64 12.82 9.38
C ILE A 142 18.34 11.99 10.44
N GLY A 143 19.23 11.10 10.01
CA GLY A 143 20.05 10.30 10.90
C GLY A 143 21.18 11.14 11.49
N VAL A 144 21.43 11.04 12.80
CA VAL A 144 22.49 11.76 13.50
C VAL A 144 23.28 10.79 14.37
N LYS A 145 24.59 10.74 14.17
CA LYS A 145 25.44 9.82 14.92
C LYS A 145 25.41 10.13 16.43
N GLY A 146 24.95 9.17 17.22
CA GLY A 146 24.98 9.24 18.68
C GLY A 146 23.93 10.17 19.30
N ARG A 147 22.95 10.63 18.54
CA ARG A 147 21.77 11.40 18.98
C ARG A 147 20.53 10.75 18.39
N PRO A 148 19.32 11.00 18.92
CA PRO A 148 18.09 10.56 18.30
C PRO A 148 17.94 11.12 16.89
N ASP A 149 17.38 10.31 15.98
CA ASP A 149 17.02 10.75 14.65
C ASP A 149 15.98 11.88 14.71
N ILE A 150 16.10 12.83 13.79
CA ILE A 150 15.16 13.94 13.64
C ILE A 150 14.12 13.51 12.63
N THR A 151 12.84 13.61 12.98
CA THR A 151 11.75 13.13 12.12
C THR A 151 10.75 14.25 11.82
N SER A 152 10.21 14.25 10.60
CA SER A 152 9.04 15.06 10.26
C SER A 152 7.76 14.51 10.91
N SER A 153 6.66 15.22 10.74
CA SER A 153 5.34 14.64 10.90
C SER A 153 5.17 13.44 9.96
N THR A 154 4.43 12.43 10.41
CA THR A 154 4.04 11.28 9.58
C THR A 154 2.83 11.66 8.73
N PHE A 155 2.89 11.37 7.44
CA PHE A 155 1.82 11.65 6.48
C PHE A 155 1.19 10.34 6.02
N PRO A 156 -0.13 10.17 6.19
CA PRO A 156 -0.85 9.06 5.59
C PRO A 156 -0.99 9.30 4.07
N ILE A 157 -0.80 8.25 3.29
CA ILE A 157 -1.04 8.25 1.85
C ILE A 157 -2.09 7.20 1.51
N GLN A 158 -2.87 7.45 0.45
CA GLN A 158 -3.84 6.49 -0.07
C GLN A 158 -3.20 5.72 -1.21
N VAL A 159 -3.24 4.40 -1.13
CA VAL A 159 -2.76 3.51 -2.18
C VAL A 159 -3.91 2.66 -2.67
N ALA A 160 -4.29 2.82 -3.94
CA ALA A 160 -5.35 2.06 -4.60
C ALA A 160 -4.78 0.89 -5.40
N MET A 161 -5.62 -0.06 -5.76
CA MET A 161 -5.26 -1.06 -6.77
C MET A 161 -5.07 -0.38 -8.13
N ALA A 162 -4.08 -0.84 -8.89
CA ALA A 162 -3.99 -0.43 -10.29
C ALA A 162 -5.28 -0.82 -11.02
N PRO A 163 -5.85 0.06 -11.87
CA PRO A 163 -7.01 -0.31 -12.67
C PRO A 163 -6.63 -1.52 -13.52
N THR A 164 -7.37 -2.61 -13.34
CA THR A 164 -7.22 -3.77 -14.23
C THR A 164 -7.64 -3.29 -15.63
N ALA A 165 -6.73 -3.35 -16.59
CA ALA A 165 -7.09 -3.09 -17.97
C ALA A 165 -8.33 -3.96 -18.30
N PRO A 166 -9.39 -3.38 -18.89
CA PRO A 166 -10.53 -4.19 -19.27
C PRO A 166 -10.02 -5.34 -20.13
N ALA A 167 -10.34 -6.57 -19.73
CA ALA A 167 -10.03 -7.72 -20.54
C ALA A 167 -10.66 -7.44 -21.92
N VAL A 168 -9.83 -7.31 -22.94
CA VAL A 168 -10.31 -7.21 -24.33
C VAL A 168 -10.98 -8.56 -24.60
N ILE A 169 -12.29 -8.60 -24.40
CA ILE A 169 -13.09 -9.74 -24.82
C ILE A 169 -13.04 -9.70 -26.33
N THR A 170 -12.08 -10.41 -26.92
CA THR A 170 -12.09 -10.69 -28.34
C THR A 170 -13.25 -11.64 -28.55
N GLU A 171 -14.43 -11.09 -28.81
CA GLU A 171 -15.54 -11.90 -29.33
C GLU A 171 -15.04 -12.51 -30.64
N LYS A 172 -14.74 -13.78 -30.57
CA LYS A 172 -14.44 -14.57 -31.77
C LYS A 172 -15.78 -14.72 -32.49
N ILE A 173 -16.09 -13.79 -33.41
CA ILE A 173 -17.22 -13.93 -34.30
C ILE A 173 -16.96 -15.21 -35.11
N VAL A 174 -17.60 -16.28 -34.70
CA VAL A 174 -17.63 -17.51 -35.47
C VAL A 174 -18.66 -17.28 -36.57
N GLU A 175 -18.21 -16.77 -37.71
CA GLU A 175 -19.03 -16.77 -38.93
C GLU A 175 -19.36 -18.22 -39.28
N ARG A 176 -20.57 -18.63 -38.98
CA ARG A 176 -21.09 -19.89 -39.42
C ARG A 176 -21.63 -19.71 -40.86
N GLU A 177 -20.94 -20.24 -41.82
CA GLU A 177 -21.43 -20.26 -43.19
C GLU A 177 -22.68 -21.14 -43.22
N VAL A 178 -23.84 -20.51 -43.44
CA VAL A 178 -25.12 -21.23 -43.54
C VAL A 178 -25.33 -21.58 -45.00
N VAL A 179 -25.08 -22.83 -45.35
CA VAL A 179 -25.34 -23.36 -46.70
C VAL A 179 -26.84 -23.41 -46.90
N MET A 180 -27.34 -22.67 -47.94
CA MET A 180 -28.74 -22.65 -48.36
C MET A 180 -28.94 -23.65 -49.51
N ILE A 181 -29.96 -24.45 -49.38
CA ILE A 181 -30.32 -25.47 -50.45
C ILE A 181 -31.74 -25.22 -50.95
N PRO A 182 -32.03 -25.47 -52.26
CA PRO A 182 -33.36 -25.31 -52.80
C PRO A 182 -34.25 -26.48 -52.42
N CYS A 183 -35.52 -26.19 -52.11
CA CYS A 183 -36.54 -27.20 -51.88
C CYS A 183 -36.89 -27.93 -53.16
N GLN A 184 -36.87 -29.23 -53.14
CA GLN A 184 -37.18 -30.06 -54.32
C GLN A 184 -38.63 -29.94 -54.84
N TYR A 185 -39.52 -29.42 -54.02
CA TYR A 185 -40.95 -29.28 -54.34
C TYR A 185 -41.35 -27.87 -54.75
N CYS A 186 -40.87 -26.83 -54.06
CA CYS A 186 -41.30 -25.47 -54.29
C CYS A 186 -40.15 -24.49 -54.64
N GLY A 187 -38.88 -24.96 -54.72
CA GLY A 187 -37.72 -24.17 -55.10
C GLY A 187 -37.26 -23.16 -54.07
N THR A 188 -37.92 -23.01 -52.94
CA THR A 188 -37.53 -22.03 -51.91
C THR A 188 -36.23 -22.44 -51.26
N LEU A 189 -35.28 -21.53 -51.18
CA LEU A 189 -34.00 -21.73 -50.45
C LEU A 189 -34.23 -21.76 -48.96
N PHE A 190 -33.65 -22.74 -48.29
CA PHE A 190 -33.66 -22.83 -46.84
C PHE A 190 -32.37 -23.45 -46.29
N PRO A 191 -32.01 -23.21 -45.04
CA PRO A 191 -30.76 -23.69 -44.44
C PRO A 191 -30.63 -25.22 -44.50
N GLN A 192 -29.46 -25.71 -44.86
CA GLN A 192 -29.17 -27.16 -44.94
C GLN A 192 -29.40 -27.86 -43.57
N THR A 193 -29.37 -27.16 -42.47
CA THR A 193 -29.58 -27.70 -41.11
C THR A 193 -31.06 -27.93 -40.78
N THR A 194 -32.00 -27.44 -41.61
CA THR A 194 -33.44 -27.56 -41.37
C THR A 194 -34.00 -28.83 -42.03
N THR A 195 -34.80 -29.61 -41.36
CA THR A 195 -35.37 -30.92 -41.83
C THR A 195 -36.60 -30.78 -42.67
N SER A 196 -37.28 -29.60 -42.65
CA SER A 196 -38.50 -29.35 -43.41
C SER A 196 -38.47 -27.97 -44.08
N CYS A 197 -39.09 -27.84 -45.25
CA CYS A 197 -39.19 -26.58 -45.95
C CYS A 197 -40.13 -25.59 -45.20
N PRO A 198 -39.76 -24.38 -44.84
CA PRO A 198 -40.60 -23.44 -44.09
C PRO A 198 -41.76 -22.91 -44.93
N LYS A 199 -41.75 -23.04 -46.27
CA LYS A 199 -42.78 -22.55 -47.14
C LYS A 199 -43.85 -23.60 -47.48
N CYS A 200 -43.49 -24.84 -47.77
CA CYS A 200 -44.42 -25.87 -48.23
C CYS A 200 -44.53 -27.08 -47.27
N GLY A 201 -43.75 -27.08 -46.14
CA GLY A 201 -43.79 -28.16 -45.17
C GLY A 201 -43.18 -29.50 -45.63
N ALA A 202 -42.70 -29.61 -46.86
CA ALA A 202 -42.12 -30.84 -47.39
C ALA A 202 -40.86 -31.25 -46.60
N GLN A 203 -40.79 -32.48 -46.15
CA GLN A 203 -39.64 -33.02 -45.46
C GLN A 203 -38.50 -33.33 -46.44
N ARG A 204 -37.32 -33.08 -46.02
CA ARG A 204 -36.09 -33.39 -46.74
C ARG A 204 -35.90 -34.90 -46.77
N LYS A 205 -35.75 -35.47 -47.96
CA LYS A 205 -35.28 -36.85 -48.08
C LYS A 205 -33.77 -36.88 -47.89
N THR A 206 -33.31 -37.57 -46.86
CA THR A 206 -31.91 -37.88 -46.61
C THR A 206 -31.32 -38.75 -47.69
#